data_f8d6ac5aafb86591b9e9b339b82c495c
#
_entry.id   f8d6ac5aafb86591b9e9b339b82c495c
#
_cell.length_a   1.000
_cell.length_b   1.000
_cell.length_c   1.000
_cell.angle_alpha   90.00
_cell.angle_beta   90.00
_cell.angle_gamma   90.00
#
_symmetry.space_group_name_H-M   'P 1'
#
loop_
_entity.id
_entity.type
_entity.pdbx_description
1 polymer ?
#
loop_
_entity_poly.entity_id
_entity_poly.type
_entity_poly.pdbx_seq_one_letter_code
_entity_poly.pdbx_strand_id
1 'polypeptide(L)'
;AFAIISQSLGLEVGGSIGVPLFLAQGISIALYVLAFTEAWLRIFPTHPEALVAVLTFLSVFLIVYISAQYVSRTQFIILGIVSFSLFSVVLASFPSLGQGGLTETPAFWGGFRAANFWETFAVFFPAVTGIMVGISMSGSVRSPRKDIPIGTMSAIGVTMMIYLALAYWLSRIASPEELLSNSTLMVDKAFWGWAILAGM
;
A
#
# COMPACT_ATOMS: atom_id res chain seq x y z
N ALA A 1 -10.50 1.48 -17.68
CA ALA A 1 -10.91 0.07 -17.57
C ALA A 1 -12.22 -0.20 -18.29
N PHE A 2 -13.32 0.51 -17.99
CA PHE A 2 -14.65 0.31 -18.60
C PHE A 2 -14.59 0.30 -20.15
N ALA A 3 -13.97 1.31 -20.77
CA ALA A 3 -13.90 1.43 -22.23
C ALA A 3 -13.17 0.24 -22.88
N ILE A 4 -12.11 -0.26 -22.26
CA ILE A 4 -11.35 -1.41 -22.78
C ILE A 4 -12.19 -2.69 -22.69
N ILE A 5 -12.88 -2.90 -21.58
CA ILE A 5 -13.74 -4.07 -21.36
C ILE A 5 -14.93 -4.03 -22.33
N SER A 6 -15.57 -2.87 -22.48
CA SER A 6 -16.72 -2.70 -23.40
C SER A 6 -16.32 -2.92 -24.86
N GLN A 7 -15.11 -2.51 -25.26
CA GLN A 7 -14.61 -2.72 -26.62
C GLN A 7 -14.22 -4.18 -26.90
N SER A 8 -13.76 -4.91 -25.88
CA SER A 8 -13.30 -6.30 -26.05
C SER A 8 -14.38 -7.34 -25.81
N LEU A 9 -15.29 -7.11 -24.88
CA LEU A 9 -16.29 -8.08 -24.41
C LEU A 9 -17.73 -7.64 -24.63
N GLY A 10 -17.95 -6.45 -25.18
CA GLY A 10 -19.28 -5.88 -25.44
C GLY A 10 -19.79 -4.98 -24.31
N LEU A 11 -20.82 -4.18 -24.63
CA LEU A 11 -21.39 -3.18 -23.73
C LEU A 11 -22.08 -3.79 -22.50
N GLU A 12 -22.70 -4.95 -22.65
CA GLU A 12 -23.41 -5.62 -21.56
C GLU A 12 -22.45 -6.05 -20.45
N VAL A 13 -21.33 -6.68 -20.86
CA VAL A 13 -20.27 -7.08 -19.92
C VAL A 13 -19.55 -5.85 -19.34
N GLY A 14 -19.29 -4.84 -20.16
CA GLY A 14 -18.75 -3.57 -19.70
C GLY A 14 -19.63 -2.90 -18.63
N GLY A 15 -20.93 -2.86 -18.84
CA GLY A 15 -21.90 -2.28 -17.90
C GLY A 15 -21.98 -3.06 -16.58
N SER A 16 -22.00 -4.38 -16.64
CA SER A 16 -22.06 -5.23 -15.43
C SER A 16 -20.82 -5.09 -14.53
N ILE A 17 -19.65 -4.81 -15.10
CA ILE A 17 -18.40 -4.60 -14.37
C ILE A 17 -18.23 -3.12 -13.98
N GLY A 18 -18.71 -2.20 -14.79
CA GLY A 18 -18.51 -0.76 -14.61
C GLY A 18 -19.10 -0.22 -13.31
N VAL A 19 -20.32 -0.63 -12.95
CA VAL A 19 -21.00 -0.20 -11.74
C VAL A 19 -20.30 -0.70 -10.47
N PRO A 20 -20.02 -2.02 -10.32
CA PRO A 20 -19.25 -2.51 -9.18
C PRO A 20 -17.86 -1.86 -9.07
N LEU A 21 -17.17 -1.64 -10.19
CA LEU A 21 -15.87 -1.00 -10.20
C LEU A 21 -15.93 0.46 -9.69
N PHE A 22 -16.93 1.21 -10.11
CA PHE A 22 -17.16 2.59 -9.63
C PHE A 22 -17.41 2.62 -8.12
N LEU A 23 -18.27 1.74 -7.63
CA LEU A 23 -18.55 1.63 -6.20
C LEU A 23 -17.31 1.20 -5.41
N ALA A 24 -16.57 0.22 -5.91
CA ALA A 24 -15.33 -0.23 -5.28
C ALA A 24 -14.29 0.90 -5.17
N GLN A 25 -14.15 1.73 -6.21
CA GLN A 25 -13.25 2.90 -6.16
C GLN A 25 -13.72 3.94 -5.13
N GLY A 26 -15.01 4.22 -5.04
CA GLY A 26 -15.56 5.13 -4.03
C GLY A 26 -15.31 4.64 -2.61
N ILE A 27 -15.55 3.35 -2.35
CA ILE A 27 -15.29 2.72 -1.04
C ILE A 27 -13.79 2.72 -0.72
N SER A 28 -12.93 2.50 -1.72
CA SER A 28 -11.47 2.53 -1.54
C SER A 28 -10.96 3.91 -1.11
N ILE A 29 -11.54 5.00 -1.63
CA ILE A 29 -11.17 6.36 -1.19
C ILE A 29 -11.48 6.54 0.29
N ALA A 30 -12.66 6.11 0.74
CA ALA A 30 -13.02 6.17 2.16
C ALA A 30 -12.05 5.36 3.03
N LEU A 31 -11.68 4.15 2.58
CA LEU A 31 -10.71 3.30 3.27
C LEU A 31 -9.35 4.00 3.43
N TYR A 32 -8.84 4.63 2.37
CA TYR A 32 -7.54 5.32 2.43
C TYR A 32 -7.58 6.56 3.33
N VAL A 33 -8.69 7.32 3.32
CA VAL A 33 -8.86 8.47 4.22
C VAL A 33 -8.89 8.01 5.67
N LEU A 34 -9.61 6.93 5.99
CA LEU A 34 -9.66 6.38 7.35
C LEU A 34 -8.32 5.81 7.79
N ALA A 35 -7.62 5.08 6.92
CA ALA A 35 -6.28 4.54 7.21
C ALA A 35 -5.27 5.66 7.50
N PHE A 36 -5.28 6.73 6.71
CA PHE A 36 -4.45 7.90 6.97
C PHE A 36 -4.82 8.57 8.30
N THR A 37 -6.11 8.71 8.58
CA THR A 37 -6.61 9.29 9.83
C THR A 37 -6.13 8.48 11.03
N GLU A 38 -6.22 7.16 10.98
CA GLU A 38 -5.71 6.28 12.03
C GLU A 38 -4.19 6.45 12.24
N ALA A 39 -3.41 6.47 11.15
CA ALA A 39 -1.98 6.68 11.21
C ALA A 39 -1.63 8.05 11.81
N TRP A 40 -2.36 9.12 11.43
CA TRP A 40 -2.21 10.46 11.98
C TRP A 40 -2.49 10.53 13.47
N LEU A 41 -3.58 9.90 13.93
CA LEU A 41 -3.96 9.89 15.35
C LEU A 41 -2.98 9.10 16.22
N ARG A 42 -2.22 8.17 15.66
CA ARG A 42 -1.12 7.50 16.39
C ARG A 42 0.02 8.47 16.72
N ILE A 43 0.26 9.46 15.85
CA ILE A 43 1.29 10.48 16.06
C ILE A 43 0.73 11.64 16.90
N PHE A 44 -0.53 12.02 16.66
CA PHE A 44 -1.21 13.15 17.30
C PHE A 44 -2.54 12.72 17.95
N PRO A 45 -2.51 12.01 19.10
CA PRO A 45 -3.71 11.43 19.72
C PRO A 45 -4.76 12.45 20.21
N THR A 46 -4.36 13.73 20.33
CA THR A 46 -5.24 14.80 20.84
C THR A 46 -6.17 15.38 19.77
N HIS A 47 -5.94 15.06 18.49
CA HIS A 47 -6.76 15.61 17.41
C HIS A 47 -8.09 14.85 17.29
N PRO A 48 -9.21 15.55 17.02
CA PRO A 48 -10.50 14.87 16.82
C PRO A 48 -10.51 14.11 15.49
N GLU A 49 -10.86 12.83 15.53
CA GLU A 49 -10.86 11.90 14.41
C GLU A 49 -11.67 12.42 13.20
N ALA A 50 -12.91 12.86 13.45
CA ALA A 50 -13.79 13.37 12.39
C ALA A 50 -13.19 14.59 11.67
N LEU A 51 -12.52 15.47 12.40
CA LEU A 51 -11.89 16.65 11.81
C LEU A 51 -10.70 16.26 10.91
N VAL A 52 -9.86 15.34 11.37
CA VAL A 52 -8.72 14.85 10.59
C VAL A 52 -9.22 14.16 9.31
N ALA A 53 -10.23 13.29 9.39
CA ALA A 53 -10.81 12.60 8.23
C ALA A 53 -11.38 13.59 7.22
N VAL A 54 -12.16 14.58 7.66
CA VAL A 54 -12.76 15.60 6.78
C VAL A 54 -11.69 16.46 6.13
N LEU A 55 -10.69 16.93 6.88
CA LEU A 55 -9.59 17.73 6.33
C LEU A 55 -8.75 16.96 5.33
N THR A 56 -8.48 15.70 5.60
CA THR A 56 -7.76 14.80 4.66
C THR A 56 -8.54 14.65 3.37
N PHE A 57 -9.83 14.33 3.46
CA PHE A 57 -10.69 14.19 2.28
C PHE A 57 -10.73 15.48 1.46
N LEU A 58 -10.97 16.63 2.10
CA LEU A 58 -11.01 17.94 1.44
C LEU A 58 -9.68 18.30 0.79
N SER A 59 -8.57 18.01 1.45
CA SER A 59 -7.23 18.29 0.93
C SER A 59 -6.96 17.48 -0.35
N VAL A 60 -7.24 16.17 -0.33
CA VAL A 60 -7.09 15.30 -1.50
C VAL A 60 -8.02 15.74 -2.62
N PHE A 61 -9.28 16.03 -2.31
CA PHE A 61 -10.26 16.51 -3.29
C PHE A 61 -9.80 17.81 -3.96
N LEU A 62 -9.28 18.75 -3.19
CA LEU A 62 -8.80 20.04 -3.69
C LEU A 62 -7.58 19.89 -4.60
N ILE A 63 -6.63 19.02 -4.23
CA ILE A 63 -5.45 18.71 -5.06
C ILE A 63 -5.88 18.12 -6.40
N VAL A 64 -6.79 17.15 -6.39
CA VAL A 64 -7.27 16.52 -7.63
C VAL A 64 -8.08 17.50 -8.49
N TYR A 65 -8.89 18.37 -7.86
CA TYR A 65 -9.69 19.39 -8.54
C TYR A 65 -8.83 20.43 -9.24
N ILE A 66 -7.76 20.89 -8.59
CA ILE A 66 -6.87 21.92 -9.15
C ILE A 66 -6.11 21.41 -10.36
N SER A 67 -5.53 20.22 -10.30
CA SER A 67 -4.85 19.66 -11.46
C SER A 67 -4.51 18.17 -11.34
N ALA A 68 -5.03 17.39 -12.26
CA ALA A 68 -4.65 15.98 -12.43
C ALA A 68 -3.16 15.80 -12.82
N GLN A 69 -2.51 16.83 -13.39
CA GLN A 69 -1.09 16.76 -13.76
C GLN A 69 -0.16 16.76 -12.54
N TYR A 70 -0.53 17.47 -11.46
CA TYR A 70 0.22 17.44 -10.21
C TYR A 70 0.19 16.05 -9.56
N VAL A 71 -0.91 15.33 -9.68
CA VAL A 71 -1.06 13.96 -9.16
C VAL A 71 0.02 13.03 -9.73
N SER A 72 0.27 13.10 -11.05
CA SER A 72 1.30 12.27 -11.67
C SER A 72 2.73 12.57 -11.19
N ARG A 73 3.04 13.84 -10.92
CA ARG A 73 4.35 14.22 -10.35
C ARG A 73 4.48 13.80 -8.89
N THR A 74 3.41 13.92 -8.12
CA THR A 74 3.37 13.51 -6.71
C THR A 74 3.65 12.02 -6.54
N GLN A 75 3.23 11.18 -7.49
CA GLN A 75 3.50 9.74 -7.47
C GLN A 75 5.02 9.42 -7.45
N PHE A 76 5.84 10.18 -8.16
CA PHE A 76 7.30 9.98 -8.10
C PHE A 76 7.89 10.39 -6.75
N ILE A 77 7.36 11.43 -6.12
CA ILE A 77 7.77 11.85 -4.77
C ILE A 77 7.40 10.76 -3.76
N ILE A 78 6.16 10.27 -3.81
CA ILE A 78 5.69 9.17 -2.96
C ILE A 78 6.55 7.92 -3.17
N LEU A 79 6.83 7.55 -4.43
CA LEU A 79 7.70 6.41 -4.73
C LEU A 79 9.10 6.59 -4.11
N GLY A 80 9.66 7.81 -4.15
CA GLY A 80 10.93 8.14 -3.50
C GLY A 80 10.88 7.95 -2.00
N ILE A 81 9.83 8.44 -1.33
CA ILE A 81 9.63 8.31 0.11
C ILE A 81 9.48 6.84 0.51
N VAL A 82 8.63 6.08 -0.20
CA VAL A 82 8.44 4.65 0.05
C VAL A 82 9.74 3.87 -0.18
N SER A 83 10.49 4.18 -1.25
CA SER A 83 11.79 3.54 -1.50
C SER A 83 12.80 3.84 -0.39
N PHE A 84 12.82 5.07 0.11
CA PHE A 84 13.67 5.46 1.24
C PHE A 84 13.26 4.74 2.53
N SER A 85 11.96 4.59 2.77
CA SER A 85 11.40 3.82 3.88
C SER A 85 11.85 2.35 3.82
N LEU A 86 11.72 1.69 2.65
CA LEU A 86 12.19 0.33 2.43
C LEU A 86 13.72 0.20 2.63
N PHE A 87 14.48 1.19 2.18
CA PHE A 87 15.92 1.23 2.39
C PHE A 87 16.28 1.27 3.89
N SER A 88 15.52 2.01 4.70
CA SER A 88 15.68 2.02 6.16
C SER A 88 15.48 0.64 6.78
N VAL A 89 14.51 -0.14 6.28
CA VAL A 89 14.29 -1.53 6.71
C VAL A 89 15.48 -2.43 6.34
N VAL A 90 15.98 -2.29 5.11
CA VAL A 90 17.16 -3.05 4.67
C VAL A 90 18.39 -2.73 5.53
N LEU A 91 18.62 -1.47 5.87
CA LEU A 91 19.72 -1.07 6.75
C LEU A 91 19.61 -1.69 8.17
N ALA A 92 18.39 -1.79 8.70
CA ALA A 92 18.15 -2.43 9.99
C ALA A 92 18.48 -3.93 10.02
N SER A 93 18.60 -4.58 8.85
CA SER A 93 18.97 -5.99 8.72
C SER A 93 20.46 -6.26 9.00
N PHE A 94 21.29 -5.22 8.95
CA PHE A 94 22.74 -5.37 9.17
C PHE A 94 23.10 -5.23 10.66
N PRO A 95 23.61 -6.28 11.32
CA PRO A 95 23.99 -6.24 12.74
C PRO A 95 25.04 -5.16 13.06
N SER A 96 25.90 -4.84 12.10
CA SER A 96 26.96 -3.83 12.23
C SER A 96 26.44 -2.41 12.42
N LEU A 97 25.16 -2.14 12.15
CA LEU A 97 24.55 -0.82 12.25
C LEU A 97 23.74 -0.61 13.56
N GLY A 98 23.82 -1.56 14.51
CA GLY A 98 23.41 -1.32 15.90
C GLY A 98 21.97 -1.65 16.28
N GLN A 99 21.18 -2.26 15.41
CA GLN A 99 19.75 -2.54 15.68
C GLN A 99 19.44 -4.01 16.04
N GLY A 100 20.40 -4.76 16.57
CA GLY A 100 20.19 -6.10 17.14
C GLY A 100 20.17 -7.27 16.15
N GLY A 101 20.15 -7.00 14.85
CA GLY A 101 20.26 -8.04 13.83
C GLY A 101 19.08 -9.03 13.74
N LEU A 102 19.23 -10.02 12.88
CA LEU A 102 18.23 -11.08 12.63
C LEU A 102 18.44 -12.21 13.67
N THR A 103 17.72 -12.18 14.78
CA THR A 103 17.92 -13.09 15.92
C THR A 103 16.95 -14.27 15.92
N GLU A 104 15.74 -14.10 15.39
CA GLU A 104 14.70 -15.13 15.42
C GLU A 104 14.85 -16.14 14.28
N THR A 105 14.42 -17.37 14.51
CA THR A 105 14.34 -18.41 13.47
C THR A 105 13.00 -18.35 12.76
N PRO A 106 12.96 -18.15 11.42
CA PRO A 106 11.70 -18.02 10.72
C PRO A 106 10.92 -19.33 10.71
N ALA A 107 9.64 -19.27 11.06
CA ALA A 107 8.72 -20.37 10.85
C ALA A 107 8.15 -20.29 9.42
N PHE A 108 8.66 -21.15 8.51
CA PHE A 108 8.15 -21.18 7.11
C PHE A 108 6.73 -21.71 6.99
N TRP A 109 6.27 -22.49 7.97
CA TRP A 109 4.91 -23.04 8.04
C TRP A 109 4.24 -22.51 9.30
N GLY A 110 3.36 -21.55 9.12
CA GLY A 110 2.56 -20.99 10.18
C GLY A 110 1.20 -21.65 10.29
N GLY A 111 0.51 -21.40 11.40
CA GLY A 111 -0.91 -21.72 11.59
C GLY A 111 -1.69 -20.47 11.94
N PHE A 112 -2.98 -20.46 11.61
CA PHE A 112 -3.88 -19.39 12.02
C PHE A 112 -4.18 -19.52 13.52
N ARG A 113 -3.40 -18.85 14.38
CA ARG A 113 -3.53 -18.93 15.84
C ARG A 113 -4.50 -17.92 16.42
N ALA A 114 -4.50 -16.70 15.89
CA ALA A 114 -5.29 -15.58 16.43
C ALA A 114 -6.40 -15.10 15.48
N ALA A 115 -6.38 -15.50 14.21
CA ALA A 115 -7.35 -15.11 13.20
C ALA A 115 -7.59 -16.28 12.24
N ASN A 116 -8.72 -16.28 11.54
CA ASN A 116 -8.96 -17.25 10.48
C ASN A 116 -8.39 -16.77 9.13
N PHE A 117 -8.38 -17.64 8.12
CA PHE A 117 -7.88 -17.31 6.78
C PHE A 117 -8.57 -16.07 6.19
N TRP A 118 -9.89 -15.94 6.33
CA TRP A 118 -10.64 -14.85 5.73
C TRP A 118 -10.35 -13.49 6.39
N GLU A 119 -10.14 -13.48 7.70
CA GLU A 119 -9.72 -12.28 8.43
C GLU A 119 -8.33 -11.83 8.01
N THR A 120 -7.39 -12.76 7.95
CA THR A 120 -6.02 -12.45 7.48
C THR A 120 -6.01 -11.98 6.03
N PHE A 121 -6.82 -12.62 5.17
CA PHE A 121 -6.99 -12.21 3.78
C PHE A 121 -7.57 -10.81 3.66
N ALA A 122 -8.61 -10.47 4.44
CA ALA A 122 -9.24 -9.15 4.42
C ALA A 122 -8.27 -8.03 4.83
N VAL A 123 -7.40 -8.28 5.81
CA VAL A 123 -6.35 -7.33 6.23
C VAL A 123 -5.25 -7.17 5.16
N PHE A 124 -4.86 -8.27 4.52
CA PHE A 124 -3.79 -8.25 3.51
C PHE A 124 -4.27 -7.76 2.13
N PHE A 125 -5.53 -7.97 1.79
CA PHE A 125 -6.10 -7.68 0.47
C PHE A 125 -5.84 -6.23 -0.03
N PRO A 126 -5.96 -5.18 0.80
CA PRO A 126 -5.65 -3.81 0.39
C PRO A 126 -4.22 -3.62 -0.13
N ALA A 127 -3.26 -4.39 0.40
CA ALA A 127 -1.85 -4.29 0.02
C ALA A 127 -1.57 -4.73 -1.43
N VAL A 128 -2.44 -5.57 -2.03
CA VAL A 128 -2.32 -6.05 -3.41
C VAL A 128 -3.25 -5.32 -4.39
N THR A 129 -3.93 -4.25 -3.96
CA THR A 129 -4.79 -3.41 -4.79
C THR A 129 -3.99 -2.39 -5.60
N GLY A 130 -4.63 -1.71 -6.57
CA GLY A 130 -3.99 -0.65 -7.35
C GLY A 130 -3.63 -1.01 -8.79
N ILE A 131 -3.75 -2.28 -9.21
CA ILE A 131 -3.45 -2.73 -10.59
C ILE A 131 -4.24 -1.93 -11.63
N MET A 132 -5.47 -1.56 -11.32
CA MET A 132 -6.36 -0.81 -12.22
C MET A 132 -5.90 0.62 -12.50
N VAL A 133 -5.03 1.19 -11.67
CA VAL A 133 -4.48 2.55 -11.88
C VAL A 133 -3.64 2.60 -13.14
N GLY A 134 -2.79 1.60 -13.40
CA GLY A 134 -2.02 1.51 -14.63
C GLY A 134 -2.89 1.47 -15.89
N ILE A 135 -4.02 0.76 -15.84
CA ILE A 135 -4.97 0.67 -16.95
C ILE A 135 -5.73 2.01 -17.14
N SER A 136 -6.09 2.70 -16.07
CA SER A 136 -6.78 4.00 -16.16
C SER A 136 -5.91 5.11 -16.75
N MET A 137 -4.58 5.00 -16.65
CA MET A 137 -3.61 5.93 -17.22
C MET A 137 -3.26 5.64 -18.69
N SER A 138 -3.97 4.74 -19.36
CA SER A 138 -3.67 4.31 -20.75
C SER A 138 -3.63 5.46 -21.77
N GLY A 139 -4.38 6.53 -21.54
CA GLY A 139 -4.37 7.74 -22.38
C GLY A 139 -3.10 8.58 -22.29
N SER A 140 -2.27 8.39 -21.28
CA SER A 140 -1.05 9.17 -21.01
C SER A 140 0.25 8.45 -21.48
N VAL A 141 0.14 7.21 -21.97
CA VAL A 141 1.26 6.36 -22.32
C VAL A 141 1.45 6.29 -23.83
N ARG A 142 2.71 6.32 -24.32
CA ARG A 142 3.02 6.33 -25.76
C ARG A 142 2.57 5.06 -26.48
N SER A 143 2.78 3.90 -25.88
CA SER A 143 2.47 2.59 -26.46
C SER A 143 1.66 1.73 -25.48
N PRO A 144 0.37 2.06 -25.21
CA PRO A 144 -0.43 1.42 -24.15
C PRO A 144 -0.50 -0.10 -24.25
N ARG A 145 -0.53 -0.64 -25.48
CA ARG A 145 -0.62 -2.09 -25.72
C ARG A 145 0.59 -2.88 -25.24
N LYS A 146 1.78 -2.25 -25.18
CA LYS A 146 3.03 -2.88 -24.72
C LYS A 146 3.40 -2.43 -23.33
N ASP A 147 3.35 -1.12 -23.08
CA ASP A 147 3.87 -0.51 -21.85
C ASP A 147 3.00 -0.86 -20.63
N ILE A 148 1.65 -0.94 -20.80
CA ILE A 148 0.77 -1.27 -19.68
C ILE A 148 0.96 -2.72 -19.21
N PRO A 149 0.90 -3.75 -20.07
CA PRO A 149 1.11 -5.12 -19.63
C PRO A 149 2.51 -5.34 -19.02
N ILE A 150 3.57 -4.82 -19.66
CA ILE A 150 4.93 -4.97 -19.15
C ILE A 150 5.08 -4.23 -17.82
N GLY A 151 4.62 -2.98 -17.74
CA GLY A 151 4.68 -2.17 -16.52
C GLY A 151 3.92 -2.81 -15.38
N THR A 152 2.71 -3.30 -15.62
CA THR A 152 1.88 -3.95 -14.60
C THR A 152 2.50 -5.26 -14.12
N MET A 153 2.95 -6.12 -15.02
CA MET A 153 3.57 -7.39 -14.65
C MET A 153 4.89 -7.20 -13.91
N SER A 154 5.71 -6.26 -14.35
CA SER A 154 6.95 -5.94 -13.63
C SER A 154 6.68 -5.33 -12.26
N ALA A 155 5.69 -4.45 -12.13
CA ALA A 155 5.28 -3.90 -10.83
C ALA A 155 4.80 -5.00 -9.87
N ILE A 156 3.96 -5.93 -10.34
CA ILE A 156 3.51 -7.09 -9.55
C ILE A 156 4.71 -7.94 -9.11
N GLY A 157 5.63 -8.25 -10.02
CA GLY A 157 6.82 -9.04 -9.69
C GLY A 157 7.72 -8.37 -8.66
N VAL A 158 7.98 -7.08 -8.81
CA VAL A 158 8.81 -6.31 -7.87
C VAL A 158 8.14 -6.20 -6.50
N THR A 159 6.85 -5.84 -6.45
CA THR A 159 6.12 -5.73 -5.18
C THR A 159 5.99 -7.07 -4.47
N MET A 160 5.77 -8.17 -5.21
CA MET A 160 5.78 -9.51 -4.64
C MET A 160 7.13 -9.84 -3.97
N MET A 161 8.24 -9.55 -4.64
CA MET A 161 9.58 -9.75 -4.04
C MET A 161 9.77 -8.90 -2.79
N ILE A 162 9.33 -7.63 -2.81
CA ILE A 162 9.40 -6.75 -1.63
C ILE A 162 8.57 -7.33 -0.48
N TYR A 163 7.34 -7.76 -0.71
CA TYR A 163 6.49 -8.34 0.34
C TYR A 163 7.08 -9.62 0.93
N LEU A 164 7.64 -10.49 0.10
CA LEU A 164 8.30 -11.70 0.59
C LEU A 164 9.56 -11.35 1.42
N ALA A 165 10.33 -10.36 0.96
CA ALA A 165 11.50 -9.89 1.69
C ALA A 165 11.11 -9.25 3.04
N LEU A 166 10.05 -8.44 3.09
CA LEU A 166 9.54 -7.84 4.31
C LEU A 166 8.97 -8.90 5.27
N ALA A 167 8.22 -9.87 4.77
CA ALA A 167 7.69 -10.97 5.57
C ALA A 167 8.84 -11.79 6.19
N TYR A 168 9.85 -12.11 5.39
CA TYR A 168 11.06 -12.79 5.87
C TYR A 168 11.80 -11.95 6.92
N TRP A 169 12.00 -10.66 6.67
CA TRP A 169 12.65 -9.75 7.60
C TRP A 169 11.90 -9.66 8.93
N LEU A 170 10.59 -9.47 8.90
CA LEU A 170 9.75 -9.41 10.10
C LEU A 170 9.83 -10.72 10.91
N SER A 171 9.81 -11.87 10.22
CA SER A 171 9.91 -13.17 10.89
C SER A 171 11.28 -13.43 11.54
N ARG A 172 12.31 -12.66 11.17
CA ARG A 172 13.67 -12.77 11.70
C ARG A 172 13.96 -11.78 12.82
N ILE A 173 13.22 -10.66 12.89
CA ILE A 173 13.51 -9.57 13.81
C ILE A 173 12.57 -9.50 15.01
N ALA A 174 11.45 -10.20 14.96
CA ALA A 174 10.43 -10.16 15.99
C ALA A 174 9.80 -11.52 16.27
N SER A 175 9.41 -11.73 17.52
CA SER A 175 8.65 -12.92 17.90
C SER A 175 7.21 -12.87 17.37
N PRO A 176 6.53 -14.03 17.19
CA PRO A 176 5.14 -14.07 16.78
C PRO A 176 4.19 -13.28 17.71
N GLU A 177 4.51 -13.20 18.99
CA GLU A 177 3.72 -12.47 19.99
C GLU A 177 3.89 -10.96 19.85
N GLU A 178 5.09 -10.46 19.59
CA GLU A 178 5.35 -9.06 19.27
C GLU A 178 4.64 -8.63 17.97
N LEU A 179 4.66 -9.48 16.93
CA LEU A 179 3.97 -9.21 15.66
C LEU A 179 2.46 -9.08 15.81
N LEU A 180 1.84 -9.82 16.73
CA LEU A 180 0.40 -9.74 16.99
C LEU A 180 0.03 -8.56 17.89
N SER A 181 0.89 -8.17 18.82
CA SER A 181 0.59 -7.12 19.80
C SER A 181 0.96 -5.71 19.32
N ASN A 182 1.97 -5.58 18.45
CA ASN A 182 2.50 -4.28 18.02
C ASN A 182 2.36 -4.06 16.51
N SER A 183 1.32 -3.32 16.11
CA SER A 183 1.07 -2.97 14.71
C SER A 183 2.07 -1.95 14.14
N THR A 184 2.85 -1.27 14.98
CA THR A 184 3.90 -0.29 14.60
C THR A 184 5.31 -0.85 14.68
N LEU A 185 5.45 -2.17 14.81
CA LEU A 185 6.74 -2.83 15.00
C LEU A 185 7.79 -2.46 13.94
N MET A 186 7.36 -2.26 12.69
CA MET A 186 8.27 -1.83 11.61
C MET A 186 8.90 -0.46 11.91
N VAL A 187 8.15 0.45 12.55
CA VAL A 187 8.66 1.77 12.94
C VAL A 187 9.72 1.62 14.02
N ASP A 188 9.45 0.76 15.02
CA ASP A 188 10.34 0.55 16.17
C ASP A 188 11.62 -0.18 15.80
N LYS A 189 11.55 -1.09 14.84
CA LYS A 189 12.67 -1.95 14.42
C LYS A 189 13.45 -1.43 13.20
N ALA A 190 12.95 -0.44 12.48
CA ALA A 190 13.63 0.14 11.33
C ALA A 190 14.82 1.03 11.79
N PHE A 191 15.84 1.16 10.94
CA PHE A 191 17.01 1.99 11.23
C PHE A 191 16.62 3.47 11.45
N TRP A 192 15.72 3.98 10.61
CA TRP A 192 15.08 5.28 10.74
C TRP A 192 13.57 5.12 10.86
N GLY A 193 13.04 4.96 12.07
CA GLY A 193 11.60 4.78 12.30
C GLY A 193 10.74 5.91 11.70
N TRP A 194 11.22 7.15 11.74
CA TRP A 194 10.54 8.29 11.12
C TRP A 194 10.39 8.17 9.59
N ALA A 195 11.31 7.45 8.91
CA ALA A 195 11.20 7.21 7.48
C ALA A 195 10.04 6.27 7.15
N ILE A 196 9.76 5.30 8.02
CA ILE A 196 8.59 4.43 7.90
C ILE A 196 7.30 5.23 8.07
N LEU A 197 7.23 6.08 9.09
CA LEU A 197 6.05 6.96 9.31
C LEU A 197 5.80 7.91 8.13
N ALA A 198 6.87 8.40 7.50
CA ALA A 198 6.73 9.24 6.30
C ALA A 198 6.27 8.46 5.06
N GLY A 199 6.52 7.15 5.02
CA GLY A 199 6.13 6.26 3.92
C GLY A 199 4.74 5.63 4.08
N MET A 200 4.14 5.74 5.27
CA MET A 200 2.76 5.30 5.56
C MET A 200 1.76 6.34 5.09
#